data_281f58d0eab8d7850be642919b93b78b
#
_entry.id   281f58d0eab8d7850be642919b93b78b
#
_cell.length_a   1.000
_cell.length_b   1.000
_cell.length_c   1.000
_cell.angle_alpha   90.00
_cell.angle_beta   90.00
_cell.angle_gamma   90.00
#
_symmetry.space_group_name_H-M   'P 1'
#
loop_
_entity.id
_entity.type
_entity.pdbx_description
1 polymer ?
#
loop_
_entity_poly.entity_id
_entity_poly.type
_entity_poly.pdbx_seq_one_letter_code
_entity_poly.pdbx_strand_id
1 'polypeptide(L)'
;TLMRSSAASDVYKRQLLAEVNARFQTASGSAIMLILELVLLFLVFMATIALVQAVRKVPVQYAKRIVGNKQYGGVRQYIPLKMNAANVMPIIFAQALMFIPALFSGTAFAAAFSSMTGFWYNFTLAVLVIAFTYFYTAIIINPQMMADDMKRNGGFIPGVKPGKQTVNYIDTIMTRITLPGSFFLAIVAILPALAMKFLNVQQAFAYFYGGTSLLIMVGVVLDTLKQIESYLLMRHYDGLMKTGRIQGRH
;
A
#
# COMPACT_ATOMS: atom_id res chain seq x y z
N THR A 1 -0.92 -23.10 -19.15
CA THR A 1 -0.67 -21.90 -18.31
C THR A 1 0.24 -22.20 -17.11
N LEU A 2 0.11 -23.37 -16.48
CA LEU A 2 0.95 -23.80 -15.31
C LEU A 2 2.44 -23.99 -15.68
N MET A 3 2.77 -24.49 -16.88
CA MET A 3 4.16 -24.66 -17.31
C MET A 3 4.91 -23.33 -17.55
N ARG A 4 4.21 -22.27 -17.96
CA ARG A 4 4.84 -20.95 -18.13
C ARG A 4 5.16 -20.25 -16.80
N SER A 5 4.35 -20.46 -15.77
CA SER A 5 4.61 -19.90 -14.43
C SER A 5 5.79 -20.60 -13.73
N SER A 6 5.95 -21.90 -13.91
CA SER A 6 7.11 -22.64 -13.38
C SER A 6 8.42 -22.21 -14.04
N ALA A 7 8.43 -22.06 -15.37
CA ALA A 7 9.63 -21.62 -16.10
C ALA A 7 10.09 -20.21 -15.70
N ALA A 8 9.15 -19.27 -15.50
CA ALA A 8 9.48 -17.93 -15.00
C ALA A 8 10.06 -17.99 -13.57
N SER A 9 9.44 -18.76 -12.68
CA SER A 9 9.94 -18.94 -11.30
C SER A 9 11.31 -19.59 -11.25
N ASP A 10 11.60 -20.53 -12.15
CA ASP A 10 12.90 -21.20 -12.23
C ASP A 10 14.01 -20.28 -12.76
N VAL A 11 13.69 -19.38 -13.68
CA VAL A 11 14.64 -18.34 -14.16
C VAL A 11 15.01 -17.41 -13.00
N TYR A 12 14.05 -16.94 -12.23
CA TYR A 12 14.32 -16.06 -11.05
C TYR A 12 15.10 -16.78 -9.96
N LYS A 13 14.79 -18.06 -9.66
CA LYS A 13 15.55 -18.87 -8.71
C LYS A 13 17.00 -19.05 -9.16
N ARG A 14 17.23 -19.35 -10.45
CA ARG A 14 18.57 -19.49 -11.00
C ARG A 14 19.35 -18.19 -10.96
N GLN A 15 18.71 -17.06 -11.27
CA GLN A 15 19.35 -15.74 -11.16
C GLN A 15 19.74 -15.42 -9.71
N LEU A 16 18.85 -15.65 -8.74
CA LEU A 16 19.16 -15.48 -7.32
C LEU A 16 20.31 -16.36 -6.87
N LEU A 17 20.28 -17.66 -7.22
CA LEU A 17 21.34 -18.60 -6.86
C LEU A 17 22.67 -18.25 -7.53
N ALA A 18 22.65 -17.80 -8.79
CA ALA A 18 23.85 -17.37 -9.51
C ALA A 18 24.46 -16.11 -8.90
N GLU A 19 23.64 -15.13 -8.50
CA GLU A 19 24.09 -13.90 -7.83
C GLU A 19 24.69 -14.22 -6.45
N VAL A 20 24.02 -15.05 -5.66
CA VAL A 20 24.50 -15.51 -4.36
C VAL A 20 25.83 -16.27 -4.51
N ASN A 21 25.92 -17.23 -5.45
CA ASN A 21 27.15 -17.96 -5.69
C ASN A 21 28.30 -17.08 -6.23
N ALA A 22 28.03 -16.15 -7.12
CA ALA A 22 29.03 -15.23 -7.64
C ALA A 22 29.61 -14.35 -6.54
N ARG A 23 28.79 -13.94 -5.58
CA ARG A 23 29.23 -13.12 -4.43
C ARG A 23 29.93 -13.92 -3.35
N PHE A 24 29.56 -15.18 -3.14
CA PHE A 24 30.29 -16.08 -2.24
C PHE A 24 31.70 -16.43 -2.75
N GLN A 25 31.89 -16.43 -4.07
CA GLN A 25 33.21 -16.71 -4.69
C GLN A 25 34.13 -15.49 -4.71
N THR A 26 33.63 -14.29 -4.58
CA THR A 26 34.41 -13.04 -4.60
C THR A 26 34.71 -12.60 -3.17
N ALA A 27 35.78 -13.09 -2.56
CA ALA A 27 36.45 -12.66 -1.32
C ALA A 27 35.59 -12.24 -0.10
N SER A 28 36.08 -12.46 1.08
CA SER A 28 35.43 -12.38 2.42
C SER A 28 34.69 -11.06 2.79
N GLY A 29 34.81 -10.00 1.99
CA GLY A 29 34.05 -8.76 2.18
C GLY A 29 32.63 -8.79 1.62
N SER A 30 32.33 -9.68 0.70
CA SER A 30 31.04 -9.76 0.00
C SER A 30 29.95 -10.47 0.83
N ALA A 31 30.31 -11.34 1.77
CA ALA A 31 29.34 -12.00 2.66
C ALA A 31 28.67 -11.01 3.62
N ILE A 32 29.41 -10.04 4.15
CA ILE A 32 28.86 -8.97 5.01
C ILE A 32 27.91 -8.08 4.21
N MET A 33 28.29 -7.72 2.98
CA MET A 33 27.40 -6.95 2.09
C MET A 33 26.12 -7.69 1.75
N LEU A 34 26.16 -8.98 1.52
CA LEU A 34 24.99 -9.82 1.24
C LEU A 34 24.05 -9.88 2.45
N ILE A 35 24.59 -10.02 3.65
CA ILE A 35 23.80 -9.98 4.90
C ILE A 35 23.15 -8.60 5.05
N LEU A 36 23.89 -7.53 4.82
CA LEU A 36 23.37 -6.17 4.88
C LEU A 36 22.22 -5.95 3.88
N GLU A 37 22.39 -6.45 2.65
CA GLU A 37 21.35 -6.41 1.61
C GLU A 37 20.07 -7.14 2.04
N LEU A 38 20.20 -8.36 2.58
CA LEU A 38 19.05 -9.13 3.06
C LEU A 38 18.34 -8.46 4.23
N VAL A 39 19.08 -7.88 5.17
CA VAL A 39 18.51 -7.13 6.30
C VAL A 39 17.76 -5.88 5.78
N LEU A 40 18.36 -5.14 4.86
CA LEU A 40 17.73 -3.97 4.27
C LEU A 40 16.46 -4.34 3.50
N LEU A 41 16.50 -5.40 2.69
CA LEU A 41 15.34 -5.92 1.97
C LEU A 41 14.23 -6.30 2.94
N PHE A 42 14.53 -7.02 4.01
CA PHE A 42 13.57 -7.39 5.03
C PHE A 42 12.94 -6.15 5.69
N LEU A 43 13.76 -5.14 6.01
CA LEU A 43 13.29 -3.88 6.59
C LEU A 43 12.33 -3.14 5.64
N VAL A 44 12.65 -3.10 4.35
CA VAL A 44 11.79 -2.51 3.32
C VAL A 44 10.45 -3.25 3.22
N PHE A 45 10.46 -4.58 3.25
CA PHE A 45 9.23 -5.38 3.28
C PHE A 45 8.37 -5.04 4.51
N MET A 46 8.97 -5.04 5.70
CA MET A 46 8.26 -4.69 6.94
C MET A 46 7.66 -3.28 6.89
N ALA A 47 8.42 -2.31 6.40
CA ALA A 47 7.95 -0.94 6.26
C ALA A 47 6.80 -0.83 5.25
N THR A 48 6.87 -1.56 4.13
CA THR A 48 5.81 -1.58 3.11
C THR A 48 4.54 -2.23 3.65
N ILE A 49 4.65 -3.32 4.40
CA ILE A 49 3.49 -3.96 5.07
C ILE A 49 2.85 -2.98 6.05
N ALA A 50 3.65 -2.30 6.88
CA ALA A 50 3.16 -1.31 7.83
C ALA A 50 2.40 -0.17 7.13
N LEU A 51 2.90 0.32 5.99
CA LEU A 51 2.21 1.35 5.20
C LEU A 51 0.86 0.86 4.66
N VAL A 52 0.84 -0.32 4.04
CA VAL A 52 -0.38 -0.87 3.42
C VAL A 52 -1.45 -1.17 4.47
N GLN A 53 -1.04 -1.57 5.67
CA GLN A 53 -1.93 -1.82 6.81
C GLN A 53 -2.30 -0.55 7.58
N ALA A 54 -1.61 0.58 7.36
CA ALA A 54 -1.83 1.81 8.09
C ALA A 54 -3.22 2.38 7.80
N VAL A 55 -4.04 2.43 8.85
CA VAL A 55 -5.44 2.88 8.79
C VAL A 55 -5.71 3.86 9.92
N ARG A 56 -6.27 5.02 9.59
CA ARG A 56 -6.80 5.97 10.58
C ARG A 56 -8.25 5.64 10.90
N LYS A 57 -8.54 5.32 12.14
CA LYS A 57 -9.91 5.06 12.62
C LYS A 57 -10.57 6.37 13.04
N VAL A 58 -11.63 6.78 12.34
CA VAL A 58 -12.43 7.96 12.68
C VAL A 58 -13.65 7.50 13.47
N PRO A 59 -13.87 7.97 14.72
CA PRO A 59 -15.03 7.57 15.51
C PRO A 59 -16.30 8.19 14.93
N VAL A 60 -17.31 7.37 14.75
CA VAL A 60 -18.67 7.77 14.35
C VAL A 60 -19.66 7.22 15.37
N GLN A 61 -20.60 8.05 15.77
CA GLN A 61 -21.66 7.70 16.69
C GLN A 61 -22.99 7.72 15.94
N TYR A 62 -23.77 6.64 16.08
CA TYR A 62 -25.11 6.56 15.53
C TYR A 62 -26.14 6.95 16.59
N ALA A 63 -27.22 7.60 16.16
CA ALA A 63 -28.30 7.97 17.03
C ALA A 63 -28.93 6.73 17.69
N LYS A 64 -29.25 6.81 18.96
CA LYS A 64 -29.99 5.75 19.67
C LYS A 64 -31.41 5.69 19.15
N ARG A 65 -31.86 4.53 18.76
CA ARG A 65 -33.26 4.28 18.34
C ARG A 65 -33.96 3.51 19.47
N ILE A 66 -35.03 4.05 19.98
CA ILE A 66 -35.87 3.40 21.00
C ILE A 66 -37.05 2.78 20.26
N VAL A 67 -37.19 1.46 20.35
CA VAL A 67 -38.34 0.71 19.80
C VAL A 67 -38.95 -0.03 20.98
N GLY A 68 -40.11 0.49 21.47
CA GLY A 68 -40.73 -0.01 22.68
C GLY A 68 -39.85 0.23 23.91
N ASN A 69 -39.68 -0.81 24.74
CA ASN A 69 -38.85 -0.75 25.97
C ASN A 69 -37.35 -1.10 25.75
N LYS A 70 -36.91 -1.32 24.48
CA LYS A 70 -35.54 -1.69 24.15
C LYS A 70 -34.84 -0.57 23.43
N GLN A 71 -33.64 -0.19 23.90
CA GLN A 71 -32.75 0.75 23.21
C GLN A 71 -31.87 -0.01 22.22
N TYR A 72 -31.95 0.38 20.94
CA TYR A 72 -31.08 -0.10 19.88
C TYR A 72 -30.17 1.04 19.41
N GLY A 73 -28.90 0.74 19.19
CA GLY A 73 -27.92 1.73 18.69
C GLY A 73 -27.14 2.43 19.81
N GLY A 74 -26.40 3.48 19.45
CA GLY A 74 -25.55 4.22 20.39
C GLY A 74 -24.13 3.64 20.55
N VAL A 75 -23.82 2.55 19.81
CA VAL A 75 -22.45 2.00 19.78
C VAL A 75 -21.55 2.90 18.94
N ARG A 76 -20.39 3.23 19.46
CA ARG A 76 -19.35 3.92 18.69
C ARG A 76 -18.79 2.97 17.66
N GLN A 77 -18.91 3.35 16.40
CA GLN A 77 -18.27 2.66 15.29
C GLN A 77 -17.10 3.49 14.76
N TYR A 78 -16.18 2.84 14.06
CA TYR A 78 -15.02 3.50 13.49
C TYR A 78 -15.01 3.33 11.97
N ILE A 79 -14.88 4.44 11.26
CA ILE A 79 -14.64 4.39 9.80
C ILE A 79 -13.14 4.26 9.58
N PRO A 80 -12.69 3.18 8.95
CA PRO A 80 -11.27 2.98 8.65
C PRO A 80 -10.88 3.79 7.39
N LEU A 81 -10.07 4.82 7.54
CA LEU A 81 -9.47 5.57 6.42
C LEU A 81 -8.07 5.03 6.17
N LYS A 82 -7.84 4.43 5.01
CA LYS A 82 -6.52 3.89 4.63
C LYS A 82 -5.56 5.03 4.34
N MET A 83 -4.32 4.93 4.83
CA MET A 83 -3.25 5.89 4.55
C MET A 83 -2.86 5.89 3.07
N ASN A 84 -2.81 4.70 2.48
CA ASN A 84 -2.60 4.51 1.05
C ASN A 84 -3.89 3.98 0.39
N ALA A 85 -4.82 4.89 0.11
CA ALA A 85 -6.08 4.54 -0.56
C ALA A 85 -5.89 4.26 -2.05
N ALA A 86 -4.91 4.90 -2.67
CA ALA A 86 -4.60 4.76 -4.09
C ALA A 86 -3.80 3.49 -4.44
N ASN A 87 -3.33 2.74 -3.43
CA ASN A 87 -2.51 1.54 -3.57
C ASN A 87 -1.28 1.77 -4.47
N VAL A 88 -1.14 1.03 -5.57
CA VAL A 88 0.03 1.03 -6.47
C VAL A 88 -0.13 1.98 -7.66
N MET A 89 -1.36 2.43 -7.96
CA MET A 89 -1.69 3.22 -9.14
C MET A 89 -0.81 4.47 -9.31
N PRO A 90 -0.54 5.29 -8.29
CA PRO A 90 0.29 6.47 -8.42
C PRO A 90 1.68 6.19 -8.98
N ILE A 91 2.30 5.09 -8.55
CA ILE A 91 3.65 4.73 -8.99
C ILE A 91 3.64 4.26 -10.45
N ILE A 92 2.63 3.45 -10.85
CA ILE A 92 2.51 2.98 -12.22
C ILE A 92 2.39 4.16 -13.20
N PHE A 93 1.52 5.14 -12.87
CA PHE A 93 1.36 6.32 -13.73
C PHE A 93 2.58 7.23 -13.73
N ALA A 94 3.23 7.41 -12.56
CA ALA A 94 4.47 8.16 -12.49
C ALA A 94 5.56 7.51 -13.38
N GLN A 95 5.73 6.18 -13.30
CA GLN A 95 6.68 5.45 -14.14
C GLN A 95 6.31 5.53 -15.62
N ALA A 96 5.03 5.45 -15.97
CA ALA A 96 4.59 5.60 -17.35
C ALA A 96 4.93 6.98 -17.92
N LEU A 97 4.76 8.06 -17.14
CA LEU A 97 5.15 9.40 -17.56
C LEU A 97 6.66 9.58 -17.71
N MET A 98 7.46 8.80 -16.99
CA MET A 98 8.92 8.83 -17.13
C MET A 98 9.42 8.30 -18.48
N PHE A 99 8.55 7.70 -19.31
CA PHE A 99 8.89 7.37 -20.71
C PHE A 99 8.82 8.60 -21.63
N ILE A 100 8.12 9.67 -21.25
CA ILE A 100 7.98 10.86 -22.11
C ILE A 100 9.34 11.50 -22.46
N PRO A 101 10.28 11.73 -21.51
CA PRO A 101 11.59 12.24 -21.81
C PRO A 101 12.38 11.39 -22.82
N ALA A 102 12.19 10.08 -22.82
CA ALA A 102 12.87 9.18 -23.75
C ALA A 102 12.44 9.39 -25.23
N LEU A 103 11.24 9.96 -25.46
CA LEU A 103 10.78 10.30 -26.81
C LEU A 103 11.57 11.46 -27.43
N PHE A 104 12.19 12.30 -26.63
CA PHE A 104 13.02 13.43 -27.05
C PHE A 104 14.50 13.03 -27.16
N SER A 105 14.77 11.78 -27.61
CA SER A 105 16.14 11.27 -27.77
C SER A 105 17.00 12.22 -28.60
N GLY A 106 18.26 12.43 -28.18
CA GLY A 106 19.20 13.37 -28.82
C GLY A 106 19.27 14.77 -28.18
N THR A 107 18.43 15.08 -27.21
CA THR A 107 18.51 16.33 -26.44
C THR A 107 19.27 16.15 -25.12
N ALA A 108 19.88 17.22 -24.61
CA ALA A 108 20.51 17.23 -23.29
C ALA A 108 19.49 16.90 -22.17
N PHE A 109 18.22 17.22 -22.41
CA PHE A 109 17.11 16.87 -21.53
C PHE A 109 16.92 15.35 -21.42
N ALA A 110 16.86 14.64 -22.55
CA ALA A 110 16.74 13.17 -22.55
C ALA A 110 17.94 12.49 -21.90
N ALA A 111 19.15 13.03 -22.07
CA ALA A 111 20.36 12.49 -21.45
C ALA A 111 20.29 12.56 -19.89
N ALA A 112 19.72 13.61 -19.32
CA ALA A 112 19.54 13.74 -17.88
C ALA A 112 18.58 12.70 -17.28
N PHE A 113 17.63 12.20 -18.08
CA PHE A 113 16.62 11.22 -17.69
C PHE A 113 16.92 9.78 -18.14
N SER A 114 18.01 9.57 -18.89
CA SER A 114 18.34 8.24 -19.44
C SER A 114 18.85 7.25 -18.39
N SER A 115 19.44 7.74 -17.30
CA SER A 115 19.98 6.89 -16.24
C SER A 115 18.99 6.74 -15.09
N MET A 116 18.54 5.50 -14.79
CA MET A 116 17.66 5.20 -13.64
C MET A 116 18.27 5.57 -12.29
N THR A 117 19.61 5.62 -12.19
CA THR A 117 20.35 6.01 -10.98
C THR A 117 20.61 7.52 -10.91
N GLY A 118 20.23 8.25 -11.96
CA GLY A 118 20.41 9.70 -12.05
C GLY A 118 19.59 10.46 -11.02
N PHE A 119 20.15 11.58 -10.52
CA PHE A 119 19.44 12.43 -9.56
C PHE A 119 18.14 13.00 -10.14
N TRP A 120 18.17 13.55 -11.35
CA TRP A 120 17.02 14.16 -12.01
C TRP A 120 15.89 13.17 -12.26
N TYR A 121 16.24 11.94 -12.67
CA TYR A 121 15.26 10.86 -12.85
C TYR A 121 14.52 10.58 -11.54
N ASN A 122 15.25 10.31 -10.45
CA ASN A 122 14.66 9.93 -9.18
C ASN A 122 13.91 11.10 -8.51
N PHE A 123 14.40 12.32 -8.64
CA PHE A 123 13.72 13.50 -8.11
C PHE A 123 12.37 13.73 -8.82
N THR A 124 12.36 13.69 -10.15
CA THR A 124 11.12 13.84 -10.92
C THR A 124 10.14 12.71 -10.64
N LEU A 125 10.63 11.47 -10.55
CA LEU A 125 9.82 10.31 -10.17
C LEU A 125 9.16 10.51 -8.80
N ALA A 126 9.91 10.98 -7.79
CA ALA A 126 9.36 11.26 -6.46
C ALA A 126 8.25 12.31 -6.50
N VAL A 127 8.50 13.43 -7.19
CA VAL A 127 7.51 14.51 -7.31
C VAL A 127 6.24 14.01 -8.01
N LEU A 128 6.38 13.24 -9.09
CA LEU A 128 5.25 12.65 -9.80
C LEU A 128 4.47 11.67 -8.93
N VAL A 129 5.16 10.79 -8.19
CA VAL A 129 4.49 9.84 -7.28
C VAL A 129 3.69 10.59 -6.21
N ILE A 130 4.24 11.64 -5.61
CA ILE A 130 3.53 12.46 -4.62
C ILE A 130 2.30 13.13 -5.26
N ALA A 131 2.46 13.78 -6.41
CA ALA A 131 1.37 14.44 -7.12
C ALA A 131 0.24 13.48 -7.48
N PHE A 132 0.59 12.32 -8.05
CA PHE A 132 -0.40 11.30 -8.39
C PHE A 132 -1.06 10.66 -7.17
N THR A 133 -0.35 10.51 -6.06
CA THR A 133 -0.94 10.00 -4.83
C THR A 133 -2.06 10.92 -4.34
N TYR A 134 -1.84 12.22 -4.34
CA TYR A 134 -2.90 13.19 -4.01
C TYR A 134 -4.05 13.16 -5.01
N PHE A 135 -3.74 13.13 -6.29
CA PHE A 135 -4.73 13.10 -7.36
C PHE A 135 -5.64 11.86 -7.26
N TYR A 136 -5.04 10.66 -7.15
CA TYR A 136 -5.81 9.43 -7.02
C TYR A 136 -6.58 9.34 -5.72
N THR A 137 -6.01 9.81 -4.61
CA THR A 137 -6.72 9.82 -3.32
C THR A 137 -7.95 10.71 -3.40
N ALA A 138 -7.86 11.88 -4.04
CA ALA A 138 -8.99 12.78 -4.22
C ALA A 138 -10.10 12.18 -5.11
N ILE A 139 -9.75 11.35 -6.10
CA ILE A 139 -10.73 10.67 -6.95
C ILE A 139 -11.41 9.51 -6.22
N ILE A 140 -10.64 8.67 -5.52
CA ILE A 140 -11.14 7.44 -4.90
C ILE A 140 -11.99 7.76 -3.67
N ILE A 141 -11.59 8.75 -2.89
CA ILE A 141 -12.29 9.13 -1.67
C ILE A 141 -13.02 10.44 -1.89
N ASN A 142 -14.35 10.36 -1.88
CA ASN A 142 -15.21 11.53 -1.96
C ASN A 142 -15.74 11.87 -0.55
N PRO A 143 -15.20 12.92 0.12
CA PRO A 143 -15.62 13.30 1.47
C PRO A 143 -17.10 13.71 1.53
N GLN A 144 -17.64 14.26 0.44
CA GLN A 144 -19.03 14.68 0.35
C GLN A 144 -19.97 13.47 0.41
N MET A 145 -19.71 12.46 -0.43
CA MET A 145 -20.50 11.23 -0.44
C MET A 145 -20.46 10.52 0.92
N MET A 146 -19.27 10.44 1.55
CA MET A 146 -19.13 9.85 2.88
C MET A 146 -19.92 10.61 3.96
N ALA A 147 -19.92 11.94 3.93
CA ALA A 147 -20.67 12.75 4.88
C ALA A 147 -22.19 12.63 4.68
N ASP A 148 -22.65 12.54 3.43
CA ASP A 148 -24.06 12.34 3.10
C ASP A 148 -24.55 10.95 3.51
N ASP A 149 -23.76 9.91 3.28
CA ASP A 149 -24.08 8.54 3.72
C ASP A 149 -24.17 8.43 5.24
N MET A 150 -23.24 9.08 5.96
CA MET A 150 -23.31 9.17 7.41
C MET A 150 -24.60 9.86 7.87
N LYS A 151 -24.93 11.01 7.24
CA LYS A 151 -26.16 11.75 7.56
C LYS A 151 -27.42 10.92 7.31
N ARG A 152 -27.49 10.22 6.19
CA ARG A 152 -28.63 9.33 5.83
C ARG A 152 -28.81 8.20 6.84
N ASN A 153 -27.71 7.64 7.33
CA ASN A 153 -27.72 6.56 8.32
C ASN A 153 -27.84 7.06 9.77
N GLY A 154 -28.06 8.36 9.99
CA GLY A 154 -28.17 8.94 11.33
C GLY A 154 -26.87 8.92 12.13
N GLY A 155 -25.71 8.80 11.44
CA GLY A 155 -24.39 8.85 12.02
C GLY A 155 -23.85 10.28 12.09
N PHE A 156 -23.08 10.58 13.11
CA PHE A 156 -22.37 11.86 13.27
C PHE A 156 -21.00 11.65 13.92
N ILE A 157 -20.08 12.55 13.64
CA ILE A 157 -18.76 12.57 14.27
C ILE A 157 -18.88 13.38 15.55
N PRO A 158 -18.51 12.84 16.74
CA PRO A 158 -18.56 13.58 17.99
C PRO A 158 -17.72 14.88 17.89
N GLY A 159 -18.34 16.00 18.23
CA GLY A 159 -17.70 17.33 18.18
C GLY A 159 -17.74 18.04 16.80
N VAL A 160 -18.32 17.45 15.76
CA VAL A 160 -18.44 18.04 14.42
C VAL A 160 -19.91 18.10 14.03
N LYS A 161 -20.37 19.27 13.57
CA LYS A 161 -21.75 19.42 13.10
C LYS A 161 -21.97 18.65 11.80
N PRO A 162 -23.09 17.90 11.64
CA PRO A 162 -23.42 17.21 10.40
C PRO A 162 -23.52 18.18 9.21
N GLY A 163 -23.07 17.76 8.04
CA GLY A 163 -23.07 18.51 6.80
C GLY A 163 -21.70 19.03 6.38
N LYS A 164 -21.59 20.26 5.92
CA LYS A 164 -20.34 20.85 5.38
C LYS A 164 -19.13 20.74 6.34
N GLN A 165 -19.36 20.86 7.65
CA GLN A 165 -18.26 20.73 8.62
C GLN A 165 -17.71 19.30 8.68
N THR A 166 -18.56 18.30 8.54
CA THR A 166 -18.15 16.89 8.45
C THR A 166 -17.34 16.64 7.18
N VAL A 167 -17.74 17.20 6.05
CA VAL A 167 -16.98 17.13 4.79
C VAL A 167 -15.57 17.70 4.98
N ASN A 168 -15.49 18.94 5.47
CA ASN A 168 -14.21 19.62 5.70
C ASN A 168 -13.31 18.87 6.70
N TYR A 169 -13.90 18.27 7.72
CA TYR A 169 -13.18 17.46 8.71
C TYR A 169 -12.57 16.21 8.07
N ILE A 170 -13.36 15.47 7.29
CA ILE A 170 -12.88 14.27 6.59
C ILE A 170 -11.80 14.66 5.57
N ASP A 171 -12.01 15.70 4.79
CA ASP A 171 -11.04 16.20 3.80
C ASP A 171 -9.71 16.58 4.44
N THR A 172 -9.76 17.33 5.55
CA THR A 172 -8.57 17.69 6.33
C THR A 172 -7.82 16.46 6.85
N ILE A 173 -8.53 15.46 7.35
CA ILE A 173 -7.92 14.21 7.82
C ILE A 173 -7.27 13.49 6.64
N MET A 174 -7.98 13.38 5.51
CA MET A 174 -7.47 12.70 4.32
C MET A 174 -6.19 13.35 3.80
N THR A 175 -6.18 14.66 3.65
CA THR A 175 -4.99 15.41 3.22
C THR A 175 -3.80 15.18 4.14
N ARG A 176 -4.03 15.22 5.46
CA ARG A 176 -2.97 14.99 6.45
C ARG A 176 -2.44 13.56 6.47
N ILE A 177 -3.29 12.57 6.20
CA ILE A 177 -2.88 11.15 6.17
C ILE A 177 -2.18 10.82 4.86
N THR A 178 -2.63 11.41 3.75
CA THR A 178 -2.04 11.18 2.42
C THR A 178 -0.61 11.70 2.34
N LEU A 179 -0.27 12.80 3.05
CA LEU A 179 1.07 13.37 3.02
C LEU A 179 2.16 12.38 3.41
N PRO A 180 2.18 11.80 4.62
CA PRO A 180 3.21 10.80 4.98
C PRO A 180 3.14 9.56 4.11
N GLY A 181 1.93 9.15 3.67
CA GLY A 181 1.74 8.04 2.74
C GLY A 181 2.43 8.28 1.39
N SER A 182 2.27 9.47 0.81
CA SER A 182 2.87 9.82 -0.48
C SER A 182 4.40 9.91 -0.42
N PHE A 183 4.95 10.46 0.67
CA PHE A 183 6.40 10.46 0.89
C PHE A 183 6.97 9.05 1.00
N PHE A 184 6.29 8.18 1.73
CA PHE A 184 6.73 6.79 1.85
C PHE A 184 6.66 6.06 0.50
N LEU A 185 5.60 6.26 -0.28
CA LEU A 185 5.49 5.70 -1.63
C LEU A 185 6.60 6.22 -2.55
N ALA A 186 6.95 7.49 -2.46
CA ALA A 186 8.06 8.06 -3.22
C ALA A 186 9.41 7.42 -2.83
N ILE A 187 9.64 7.21 -1.53
CA ILE A 187 10.84 6.50 -1.06
C ILE A 187 10.89 5.08 -1.62
N VAL A 188 9.78 4.31 -1.53
CA VAL A 188 9.71 2.94 -2.06
C VAL A 188 9.94 2.91 -3.57
N ALA A 189 9.47 3.93 -4.31
CA ALA A 189 9.69 4.02 -5.74
C ALA A 189 11.16 4.26 -6.13
N ILE A 190 11.92 4.97 -5.28
CA ILE A 190 13.33 5.30 -5.50
C ILE A 190 14.27 4.20 -4.97
N LEU A 191 13.82 3.35 -4.05
CA LEU A 191 14.64 2.31 -3.42
C LEU A 191 15.45 1.46 -4.41
N PRO A 192 14.93 1.01 -5.56
CA PRO A 192 15.71 0.27 -6.55
C PRO A 192 16.94 1.04 -7.02
N ALA A 193 16.79 2.33 -7.29
CA ALA A 193 17.89 3.18 -7.73
C ALA A 193 18.95 3.40 -6.63
N LEU A 194 18.52 3.53 -5.39
CA LEU A 194 19.43 3.61 -4.23
C LEU A 194 20.17 2.29 -4.02
N ALA A 195 19.49 1.15 -4.13
CA ALA A 195 20.09 -0.18 -4.01
C ALA A 195 21.17 -0.39 -5.09
N MET A 196 20.90 -0.04 -6.33
CA MET A 196 21.90 -0.09 -7.41
C MET A 196 23.12 0.79 -7.13
N LYS A 197 22.91 1.99 -6.61
CA LYS A 197 23.98 2.96 -6.40
C LYS A 197 24.86 2.66 -5.18
N PHE A 198 24.24 2.25 -4.06
CA PHE A 198 24.96 2.06 -2.79
C PHE A 198 25.43 0.62 -2.57
N LEU A 199 24.66 -0.35 -3.03
CA LEU A 199 24.95 -1.77 -2.80
C LEU A 199 25.56 -2.45 -4.03
N ASN A 200 25.72 -1.73 -5.15
CA ASN A 200 26.21 -2.28 -6.43
C ASN A 200 25.46 -3.54 -6.86
N VAL A 201 24.16 -3.58 -6.59
CA VAL A 201 23.28 -4.69 -6.91
C VAL A 201 22.97 -4.68 -8.40
N GLN A 202 22.89 -5.84 -9.05
CA GLN A 202 22.45 -5.93 -10.44
C GLN A 202 21.04 -5.37 -10.61
N GLN A 203 20.77 -4.73 -11.74
CA GLN A 203 19.50 -4.09 -12.03
C GLN A 203 18.29 -5.03 -11.89
N ALA A 204 18.42 -6.28 -12.32
CA ALA A 204 17.36 -7.28 -12.19
C ALA A 204 16.98 -7.57 -10.73
N PHE A 205 17.97 -7.60 -9.84
CA PHE A 205 17.76 -7.84 -8.41
C PHE A 205 17.28 -6.57 -7.68
N ALA A 206 17.72 -5.39 -8.13
CA ALA A 206 17.32 -4.13 -7.53
C ALA A 206 15.80 -3.88 -7.58
N TYR A 207 15.11 -4.40 -8.59
CA TYR A 207 13.65 -4.30 -8.69
C TYR A 207 12.89 -5.04 -7.59
N PHE A 208 13.52 -6.03 -6.90
CA PHE A 208 12.93 -6.65 -5.73
C PHE A 208 12.94 -5.76 -4.48
N TYR A 209 13.86 -4.79 -4.42
CA TYR A 209 13.96 -3.88 -3.28
C TYR A 209 12.85 -2.83 -3.21
N GLY A 210 12.14 -2.61 -4.30
CA GLY A 210 11.15 -1.56 -4.29
C GLY A 210 10.35 -1.44 -5.57
N GLY A 211 9.71 -0.30 -5.72
CA GLY A 211 8.88 0.00 -6.86
C GLY A 211 7.53 -0.72 -6.82
N THR A 212 6.94 -0.89 -7.99
CA THR A 212 5.60 -1.44 -8.15
C THR A 212 5.51 -2.92 -7.79
N SER A 213 6.53 -3.73 -8.13
CA SER A 213 6.53 -5.18 -7.92
C SER A 213 6.40 -5.56 -6.45
N LEU A 214 7.16 -4.89 -5.58
CA LEU A 214 7.11 -5.11 -4.12
C LEU A 214 5.74 -4.73 -3.55
N LEU A 215 5.20 -3.58 -3.93
CA LEU A 215 3.88 -3.12 -3.47
C LEU A 215 2.76 -4.04 -3.93
N ILE A 216 2.79 -4.50 -5.19
CA ILE A 216 1.81 -5.45 -5.71
C ILE A 216 1.89 -6.76 -4.93
N MET A 217 3.10 -7.30 -4.72
CA MET A 217 3.28 -8.55 -3.99
C MET A 217 2.75 -8.44 -2.56
N VAL A 218 3.12 -7.40 -1.83
CA VAL A 218 2.65 -7.17 -0.45
C VAL A 218 1.14 -6.96 -0.43
N GLY A 219 0.59 -6.18 -1.37
CA GLY A 219 -0.84 -5.95 -1.48
C GLY A 219 -1.62 -7.24 -1.71
N VAL A 220 -1.21 -8.07 -2.67
CA VAL A 220 -1.86 -9.36 -2.98
C VAL A 220 -1.79 -10.32 -1.80
N VAL A 221 -0.62 -10.44 -1.15
CA VAL A 221 -0.46 -11.32 0.03
C VAL A 221 -1.38 -10.88 1.17
N LEU A 222 -1.43 -9.58 1.47
CA LEU A 222 -2.29 -9.05 2.54
C LEU A 222 -3.78 -9.21 2.23
N ASP A 223 -4.20 -8.98 0.99
CA ASP A 223 -5.61 -9.17 0.60
C ASP A 223 -5.99 -10.65 0.63
N THR A 224 -5.09 -11.55 0.22
CA THR A 224 -5.30 -13.00 0.30
C THR A 224 -5.42 -13.46 1.76
N LEU A 225 -4.56 -12.97 2.66
CA LEU A 225 -4.63 -13.28 4.09
C LEU A 225 -5.96 -12.83 4.69
N LYS A 226 -6.43 -11.62 4.38
CA LYS A 226 -7.73 -11.11 4.84
C LYS A 226 -8.91 -11.96 4.33
N GLN A 227 -8.84 -12.40 3.07
CA GLN A 227 -9.86 -13.30 2.53
C GLN A 227 -9.88 -14.65 3.26
N ILE A 228 -8.70 -15.21 3.56
CA ILE A 228 -8.57 -16.46 4.33
C ILE A 228 -9.12 -16.28 5.74
N GLU A 229 -8.74 -15.20 6.44
CA GLU A 229 -9.26 -14.88 7.78
C GLU A 229 -10.79 -14.76 7.76
N SER A 230 -11.36 -14.03 6.80
CA SER A 230 -12.81 -13.88 6.65
C SER A 230 -13.50 -15.22 6.40
N TYR A 231 -12.93 -16.05 5.54
CA TYR A 231 -13.46 -17.39 5.26
C TYR A 231 -13.41 -18.31 6.48
N LEU A 232 -12.31 -18.30 7.23
CA LEU A 232 -12.15 -19.09 8.45
C LEU A 232 -13.15 -18.65 9.53
N LEU A 233 -13.33 -17.34 9.69
CA LEU A 233 -14.33 -16.80 10.63
C LEU A 233 -15.75 -17.27 10.28
N MET A 234 -16.16 -17.15 9.00
CA MET A 234 -17.47 -17.64 8.57
C MET A 234 -17.65 -19.12 8.85
N ARG A 235 -16.66 -19.94 8.53
CA ARG A 235 -16.71 -21.38 8.79
C ARG A 235 -16.77 -21.73 10.28
N HIS A 236 -16.08 -20.94 11.11
CA HIS A 236 -16.15 -21.13 12.57
C HIS A 236 -17.53 -20.80 13.12
N TYR A 237 -18.19 -19.75 12.63
CA TYR A 237 -19.56 -19.39 12.99
C TYR A 237 -20.57 -20.44 12.54
N ASP A 238 -20.43 -21.00 11.33
CA ASP A 238 -21.29 -22.09 10.85
C ASP A 238 -21.16 -23.35 11.71
N GLY A 239 -19.97 -23.65 12.20
CA GLY A 239 -19.71 -24.76 13.14
C GLY A 239 -20.42 -24.55 14.48
N LEU A 240 -20.37 -23.33 15.03
CA LEU A 240 -21.06 -22.99 16.27
C LEU A 240 -22.58 -23.02 16.14
N MET A 241 -23.13 -22.60 14.99
CA MET A 241 -24.58 -22.68 14.74
C MET A 241 -25.08 -24.11 14.58
N LYS A 242 -24.26 -25.01 14.03
CA LYS A 242 -24.62 -26.44 13.89
C LYS A 242 -24.54 -27.21 15.22
N THR A 243 -23.67 -26.79 16.14
CA THR A 243 -23.48 -27.41 17.46
C THR A 243 -24.28 -26.72 18.57
N GLY A 244 -24.68 -25.47 18.39
CA GLY A 244 -25.42 -24.66 19.35
C GLY A 244 -26.90 -24.90 19.31
N ARG A 245 -27.38 -25.93 20.03
CA ARG A 245 -28.79 -25.99 20.46
C ARG A 245 -29.01 -24.80 21.39
N ILE A 246 -29.61 -23.73 20.87
CA ILE A 246 -30.12 -22.64 21.70
C ILE A 246 -31.27 -23.22 22.48
N GLN A 247 -31.04 -23.65 23.72
CA GLN A 247 -32.11 -23.92 24.68
C GLN A 247 -32.81 -22.58 24.97
N GLY A 248 -33.94 -22.35 24.34
CA GLY A 248 -34.83 -21.27 24.67
C GLY A 248 -35.25 -21.43 26.13
N ARG A 249 -34.89 -20.45 26.94
CA ARG A 249 -35.36 -20.35 28.33
C ARG A 249 -36.82 -19.93 28.29
N HIS A 250 -37.72 -20.87 28.70
CA HIS A 250 -39.12 -20.60 29.04
C HIS A 250 -39.21 -19.65 30.23
#